data_71c2b3c3fed7eb5bc138003178a44068
#
_entry.id   71c2b3c3fed7eb5bc138003178a44068
#
_cell.length_a   1.000
_cell.length_b   1.000
_cell.length_c   1.000
_cell.angle_alpha   90.00
_cell.angle_beta   90.00
_cell.angle_gamma   90.00
#
_symmetry.space_group_name_H-M   'P 1'
#
loop_
_entity.id
_entity.type
_entity.pdbx_description
1 polymer ?
#
loop_
_entity_poly.entity_id
_entity_poly.type
_entity_poly.pdbx_seq_one_letter_code
_entity_poly.pdbx_strand_id
1 'polypeptide(L)'
;MRLNRLRVSQFRNVAFADLPFAGTRTFLFGENAQGKTNLLESVSLLTALRSFRTRDLKQLIRHGEKTAQASFELEHEIEGETQVLFAIDASGTKRVEIGEGTPVKRMGEFVGRFPAVVFSSEDVAILRGAPSVRRRWFDVTFSAVSAEYLTQLQRFYRALESRNKLLKNEASAAGQMLAFEKIMAESGEFLVRAREREMQGLAEKFAEMARRILGNSAAPELLYAPSVRADGVPAWEAFFERSRRTDFIFHATQKGPHRDDFHFRLNGKNAADFASEGQQRGLSLALGLAQLALFRERTKIAPIVLADDVLSELDPIRRENFWREVGDELQVIATGTQLPPNPEQWTIFNVVNGTYSQ
;
A
#
# COMPACT_ATOMS: atom_id res chain seq x y z
N MET A 1 -11.87 -13.72 -0.43
CA MET A 1 -11.83 -13.37 -1.88
C MET A 1 -10.83 -14.25 -2.58
N ARG A 2 -11.12 -14.70 -3.80
CA ARG A 2 -10.19 -15.49 -4.64
C ARG A 2 -10.13 -14.89 -6.04
N LEU A 3 -8.94 -14.79 -6.58
CA LEU A 3 -8.70 -14.46 -7.98
C LEU A 3 -8.77 -15.77 -8.78
N ASN A 4 -9.73 -15.90 -9.67
CA ASN A 4 -9.92 -17.08 -10.50
C ASN A 4 -9.20 -16.95 -11.84
N ARG A 5 -9.11 -15.73 -12.38
CA ARG A 5 -8.42 -15.45 -13.63
C ARG A 5 -7.90 -14.02 -13.70
N LEU A 6 -6.71 -13.86 -14.26
CA LEU A 6 -6.09 -12.55 -14.52
C LEU A 6 -5.75 -12.46 -16.00
N ARG A 7 -6.24 -11.42 -16.68
CA ARG A 7 -5.77 -11.04 -18.00
C ARG A 7 -5.06 -9.71 -17.94
N VAL A 8 -3.85 -9.64 -18.47
CA VAL A 8 -3.02 -8.46 -18.51
C VAL A 8 -2.63 -8.15 -19.94
N SER A 9 -2.73 -6.90 -20.35
CA SER A 9 -2.37 -6.46 -21.70
C SER A 9 -1.55 -5.17 -21.63
N GLN A 10 -0.42 -5.16 -22.36
CA GLN A 10 0.50 -4.03 -22.52
C GLN A 10 0.97 -3.40 -21.18
N PHE A 11 1.24 -4.26 -20.20
CA PHE A 11 1.59 -3.87 -18.84
C PHE A 11 3.08 -4.12 -18.56
N ARG A 12 3.87 -3.10 -18.31
CA ARG A 12 5.32 -3.22 -18.09
C ARG A 12 6.02 -3.93 -19.25
N ASN A 13 6.63 -5.10 -19.01
CA ASN A 13 7.21 -5.94 -20.04
C ASN A 13 6.24 -6.99 -20.61
N VAL A 14 5.04 -7.10 -20.05
CA VAL A 14 4.04 -8.08 -20.44
C VAL A 14 3.23 -7.54 -21.62
N ALA A 15 3.35 -8.18 -22.79
CA ALA A 15 2.52 -7.85 -23.94
C ALA A 15 1.08 -8.32 -23.74
N PHE A 16 0.94 -9.60 -23.41
CA PHE A 16 -0.32 -10.22 -23.07
C PHE A 16 -0.07 -11.42 -22.15
N ALA A 17 -0.93 -11.58 -21.14
CA ALA A 17 -0.98 -12.77 -20.31
C ALA A 17 -2.45 -13.10 -19.98
N ASP A 18 -2.77 -14.36 -19.93
CA ASP A 18 -4.08 -14.89 -19.52
C ASP A 18 -3.82 -16.10 -18.61
N LEU A 19 -3.98 -15.89 -17.29
CA LEU A 19 -3.65 -16.89 -16.28
C LEU A 19 -4.89 -17.31 -15.49
N PRO A 20 -5.25 -18.57 -15.54
CA PRO A 20 -6.19 -19.15 -14.59
C PRO A 20 -5.48 -19.45 -13.26
N PHE A 21 -6.13 -19.18 -12.14
CA PHE A 21 -5.64 -19.52 -10.81
C PHE A 21 -6.46 -20.65 -10.22
N ALA A 22 -5.88 -21.84 -10.23
CA ALA A 22 -6.47 -23.01 -9.59
C ALA A 22 -5.91 -23.18 -8.17
N GLY A 23 -6.80 -23.34 -7.18
CA GLY A 23 -6.38 -23.53 -5.79
C GLY A 23 -5.97 -22.23 -5.09
N THR A 24 -5.35 -22.37 -3.91
CA THR A 24 -4.95 -21.24 -3.04
C THR A 24 -3.48 -20.86 -3.18
N ARG A 25 -2.66 -21.66 -3.86
CA ARG A 25 -1.21 -21.43 -3.94
C ARG A 25 -0.74 -21.43 -5.38
N THR A 26 -0.23 -20.27 -5.84
CA THR A 26 0.34 -20.08 -7.17
C THR A 26 1.77 -19.57 -7.07
N PHE A 27 2.68 -20.13 -7.83
CA PHE A 27 4.08 -19.73 -7.84
C PHE A 27 4.55 -19.35 -9.25
N LEU A 28 5.11 -18.17 -9.38
CA LEU A 28 5.71 -17.67 -10.62
C LEU A 28 7.22 -17.90 -10.55
N PHE A 29 7.69 -18.90 -11.27
CA PHE A 29 9.09 -19.33 -11.30
C PHE A 29 9.81 -18.76 -12.52
N GLY A 30 11.03 -18.29 -12.36
CA GLY A 30 11.86 -17.80 -13.47
C GLY A 30 13.01 -16.95 -12.98
N GLU A 31 13.90 -16.58 -13.87
CA GLU A 31 15.03 -15.70 -13.59
C GLU A 31 14.57 -14.27 -13.24
N ASN A 32 15.50 -13.45 -12.77
CA ASN A 32 15.23 -12.04 -12.49
C ASN A 32 14.89 -11.27 -13.77
N ALA A 33 14.10 -10.22 -13.66
CA ALA A 33 13.64 -9.37 -14.75
C ALA A 33 12.73 -10.04 -15.81
N GLN A 34 12.29 -11.29 -15.61
CA GLN A 34 11.42 -11.98 -16.58
C GLN A 34 9.95 -11.51 -16.56
N GLY A 35 9.53 -10.73 -15.56
CA GLY A 35 8.16 -10.21 -15.48
C GLY A 35 7.33 -10.73 -14.30
N LYS A 36 7.89 -11.57 -13.42
CA LYS A 36 7.22 -12.11 -12.23
C LYS A 36 6.61 -11.00 -11.37
N THR A 37 7.43 -10.07 -10.91
CA THR A 37 7.01 -8.90 -10.12
C THR A 37 5.98 -8.03 -10.85
N ASN A 38 6.06 -7.93 -12.19
CA ASN A 38 5.12 -7.12 -12.97
C ASN A 38 3.70 -7.70 -12.94
N LEU A 39 3.58 -9.04 -12.91
CA LEU A 39 2.29 -9.69 -12.71
C LEU A 39 1.74 -9.43 -11.31
N LEU A 40 2.55 -9.59 -10.26
CA LEU A 40 2.15 -9.26 -8.89
C LEU A 40 1.75 -7.78 -8.76
N GLU A 41 2.49 -6.87 -9.42
CA GLU A 41 2.17 -5.45 -9.46
C GLU A 41 0.78 -5.20 -10.04
N SER A 42 0.38 -5.95 -11.09
CA SER A 42 -0.97 -5.83 -11.64
C SER A 42 -2.05 -6.26 -10.64
N VAL A 43 -1.85 -7.37 -9.92
CA VAL A 43 -2.80 -7.84 -8.89
C VAL A 43 -2.90 -6.85 -7.72
N SER A 44 -1.80 -6.22 -7.33
CA SER A 44 -1.78 -5.24 -6.23
C SER A 44 -2.65 -4.01 -6.47
N LEU A 45 -2.99 -3.71 -7.74
CA LEU A 45 -3.90 -2.61 -8.08
C LEU A 45 -5.30 -2.80 -7.52
N LEU A 46 -5.71 -4.03 -7.20
CA LEU A 46 -7.00 -4.35 -6.58
C LEU A 46 -7.20 -3.64 -5.24
N THR A 47 -6.15 -3.40 -4.45
CA THR A 47 -6.29 -2.82 -3.11
C THR A 47 -6.68 -1.34 -3.14
N ALA A 48 -6.00 -0.53 -3.92
CA ALA A 48 -6.17 0.93 -3.89
C ALA A 48 -5.89 1.60 -5.24
N LEU A 49 -5.87 0.85 -6.34
CA LEU A 49 -5.49 1.30 -7.69
C LEU A 49 -4.16 2.08 -7.71
N ARG A 50 -3.20 1.57 -6.94
CA ARG A 50 -1.85 2.12 -6.79
C ARG A 50 -0.83 1.01 -6.91
N SER A 51 0.25 1.29 -7.61
CA SER A 51 1.40 0.39 -7.64
C SER A 51 2.19 0.49 -6.32
N PHE A 52 2.69 -0.64 -5.82
CA PHE A 52 3.63 -0.65 -4.70
C PHE A 52 5.04 -0.18 -5.11
N ARG A 53 5.38 -0.21 -6.41
CA ARG A 53 6.70 0.15 -6.94
C ARG A 53 6.80 1.59 -7.44
N THR A 54 5.74 2.17 -8.01
CA THR A 54 5.78 3.50 -8.62
C THR A 54 4.66 4.41 -8.15
N ARG A 55 4.92 5.72 -8.17
CA ARG A 55 3.91 6.77 -7.97
C ARG A 55 3.26 7.19 -9.30
N ASP A 56 4.02 7.10 -10.38
CA ASP A 56 3.56 7.43 -11.73
C ASP A 56 3.03 6.17 -12.42
N LEU A 57 1.72 6.04 -12.45
CA LEU A 57 1.07 4.88 -13.06
C LEU A 57 1.23 4.80 -14.59
N LYS A 58 1.67 5.87 -15.27
CA LYS A 58 2.03 5.79 -16.69
C LYS A 58 3.18 4.81 -16.94
N GLN A 59 4.03 4.60 -15.94
CA GLN A 59 5.09 3.60 -16.00
C GLN A 59 4.59 2.16 -16.03
N LEU A 60 3.31 1.91 -15.78
CA LEU A 60 2.68 0.60 -15.96
C LEU A 60 2.47 0.26 -17.43
N ILE A 61 2.41 1.26 -18.31
CA ILE A 61 2.21 1.07 -19.74
C ILE A 61 3.51 0.53 -20.34
N ARG A 62 3.38 -0.52 -21.15
CA ARG A 62 4.50 -1.11 -21.88
C ARG A 62 5.14 -0.07 -22.81
N HIS A 63 6.47 -0.08 -22.87
CA HIS A 63 7.20 0.87 -23.69
C HIS A 63 6.74 0.79 -25.15
N GLY A 64 6.43 1.95 -25.75
CA GLY A 64 5.89 2.06 -27.12
C GLY A 64 4.36 1.94 -27.22
N GLU A 65 3.66 1.58 -26.16
CA GLU A 65 2.20 1.40 -26.16
C GLU A 65 1.47 2.63 -25.61
N LYS A 66 0.18 2.72 -25.93
CA LYS A 66 -0.66 3.87 -25.52
C LYS A 66 -1.49 3.60 -24.29
N THR A 67 -1.74 2.32 -23.98
CA THR A 67 -2.62 1.90 -22.87
C THR A 67 -2.08 0.63 -22.22
N ALA A 68 -2.41 0.43 -20.94
CA ALA A 68 -2.25 -0.84 -20.25
C ALA A 68 -3.57 -1.24 -19.60
N GLN A 69 -3.83 -2.54 -19.53
CA GLN A 69 -5.05 -3.10 -18.93
C GLN A 69 -4.74 -4.30 -18.05
N ALA A 70 -5.53 -4.44 -16.97
CA ALA A 70 -5.60 -5.64 -16.14
C ALA A 70 -7.07 -5.94 -15.86
N SER A 71 -7.49 -7.17 -16.14
CA SER A 71 -8.84 -7.67 -15.86
C SER A 71 -8.78 -8.85 -14.91
N PHE A 72 -9.62 -8.82 -13.89
CA PHE A 72 -9.65 -9.77 -12.78
C PHE A 72 -11.03 -10.42 -12.73
N GLU A 73 -11.08 -11.76 -12.77
CA GLU A 73 -12.27 -12.54 -12.45
C GLU A 73 -12.11 -13.05 -11.00
N LEU A 74 -13.03 -12.66 -10.14
CA LEU A 74 -12.93 -12.84 -8.69
C LEU A 74 -14.15 -13.59 -8.16
N GLU A 75 -13.92 -14.49 -7.22
CA GLU A 75 -14.95 -15.00 -6.32
C GLU A 75 -14.85 -14.20 -5.00
N HIS A 76 -15.92 -13.49 -4.66
CA HIS A 76 -15.91 -12.52 -3.59
C HIS A 76 -16.96 -12.85 -2.53
N GLU A 77 -16.62 -12.79 -1.23
CA GLU A 77 -17.47 -13.23 -0.11
C GLU A 77 -18.81 -12.49 -0.04
N ILE A 78 -18.83 -11.23 -0.49
CA ILE A 78 -20.03 -10.37 -0.41
C ILE A 78 -20.71 -10.23 -1.77
N GLU A 79 -19.94 -10.14 -2.84
CA GLU A 79 -20.44 -9.81 -4.19
C GLU A 79 -20.63 -11.04 -5.08
N GLY A 80 -20.17 -12.22 -4.64
CA GLY A 80 -20.18 -13.43 -5.45
C GLY A 80 -19.16 -13.38 -6.59
N GLU A 81 -19.47 -13.99 -7.72
CA GLU A 81 -18.63 -13.88 -8.92
C GLU A 81 -18.68 -12.46 -9.46
N THR A 82 -17.53 -11.83 -9.54
CA THR A 82 -17.42 -10.44 -10.00
C THR A 82 -16.19 -10.24 -10.87
N GLN A 83 -16.22 -9.19 -11.70
CA GLN A 83 -15.10 -8.80 -12.54
C GLN A 83 -14.66 -7.40 -12.17
N VAL A 84 -13.35 -7.16 -12.24
CA VAL A 84 -12.75 -5.83 -12.13
C VAL A 84 -11.91 -5.58 -13.36
N LEU A 85 -12.11 -4.45 -14.01
CA LEU A 85 -11.25 -3.96 -15.09
C LEU A 85 -10.54 -2.70 -14.63
N PHE A 86 -9.22 -2.71 -14.76
CA PHE A 86 -8.38 -1.53 -14.64
C PHE A 86 -7.74 -1.23 -16.00
N ALA A 87 -7.83 0.01 -16.46
CA ALA A 87 -7.10 0.49 -17.62
C ALA A 87 -6.49 1.86 -17.35
N ILE A 88 -5.35 2.13 -17.96
CA ILE A 88 -4.67 3.43 -17.92
C ILE A 88 -4.16 3.78 -19.31
N ASP A 89 -4.26 5.06 -19.68
CA ASP A 89 -3.71 5.58 -20.94
C ASP A 89 -2.47 6.47 -20.72
N ALA A 90 -1.81 6.84 -21.82
CA ALA A 90 -0.61 7.67 -21.82
C ALA A 90 -0.84 9.09 -21.26
N SER A 91 -2.09 9.57 -21.19
CA SER A 91 -2.41 10.83 -20.51
C SER A 91 -2.37 10.69 -18.98
N GLY A 92 -2.49 9.45 -18.47
CA GLY A 92 -2.62 9.12 -17.06
C GLY A 92 -4.07 8.97 -16.60
N THR A 93 -5.03 8.98 -17.56
CA THR A 93 -6.43 8.77 -17.29
C THR A 93 -6.67 7.30 -16.94
N LYS A 94 -7.34 7.06 -15.83
CA LYS A 94 -7.69 5.73 -15.34
C LYS A 94 -9.15 5.44 -15.64
N ARG A 95 -9.42 4.22 -16.08
CA ARG A 95 -10.77 3.64 -16.15
C ARG A 95 -10.81 2.42 -15.26
N VAL A 96 -11.81 2.38 -14.40
CA VAL A 96 -12.06 1.23 -13.51
C VAL A 96 -13.51 0.85 -13.63
N GLU A 97 -13.78 -0.42 -13.80
CA GLU A 97 -15.12 -0.98 -13.90
C GLU A 97 -15.26 -2.18 -12.97
N ILE A 98 -16.44 -2.40 -12.43
CA ILE A 98 -16.79 -3.52 -11.56
C ILE A 98 -18.07 -4.16 -12.07
N GLY A 99 -18.11 -5.49 -12.03
CA GLY A 99 -19.23 -6.29 -12.53
C GLY A 99 -19.37 -6.19 -14.05
N GLU A 100 -20.59 -6.02 -14.55
CA GLU A 100 -20.91 -5.96 -15.98
C GLU A 100 -20.57 -4.59 -16.62
N GLY A 101 -19.33 -4.11 -16.39
CA GLY A 101 -18.86 -2.87 -17.00
C GLY A 101 -19.36 -1.59 -16.31
N THR A 102 -19.74 -1.65 -15.03
CA THR A 102 -20.15 -0.47 -14.26
C THR A 102 -18.95 0.39 -13.91
N PRO A 103 -18.85 1.63 -14.44
CA PRO A 103 -17.72 2.49 -14.17
C PRO A 103 -17.69 2.96 -12.72
N VAL A 104 -16.52 2.88 -12.08
CA VAL A 104 -16.25 3.46 -10.76
C VAL A 104 -16.10 4.99 -10.91
N LYS A 105 -17.06 5.74 -10.42
CA LYS A 105 -17.04 7.21 -10.52
C LYS A 105 -16.20 7.87 -9.43
N ARG A 106 -16.15 7.27 -8.24
CA ARG A 106 -15.42 7.78 -7.08
C ARG A 106 -14.54 6.67 -6.51
N MET A 107 -13.30 6.99 -6.20
CA MET A 107 -12.36 6.03 -5.61
C MET A 107 -12.86 5.39 -4.30
N GLY A 108 -13.67 6.12 -3.54
CA GLY A 108 -14.30 5.59 -2.32
C GLY A 108 -15.25 4.40 -2.57
N GLU A 109 -15.78 4.25 -3.78
CA GLU A 109 -16.64 3.13 -4.18
C GLU A 109 -15.83 1.84 -4.45
N PHE A 110 -14.53 1.97 -4.66
CA PHE A 110 -13.62 0.86 -4.93
C PHE A 110 -12.86 0.40 -3.68
N VAL A 111 -12.50 1.37 -2.85
CA VAL A 111 -11.63 1.17 -1.69
C VAL A 111 -12.25 0.17 -0.70
N GLY A 112 -11.44 -0.79 -0.24
CA GLY A 112 -11.83 -1.80 0.75
C GLY A 112 -12.60 -3.00 0.19
N ARG A 113 -12.95 -2.99 -1.09
CA ARG A 113 -13.69 -4.09 -1.72
C ARG A 113 -12.81 -5.26 -2.13
N PHE A 114 -11.59 -5.00 -2.58
CA PHE A 114 -10.71 -6.04 -3.14
C PHE A 114 -9.32 -6.00 -2.47
N PRO A 115 -9.22 -6.41 -1.19
CA PRO A 115 -7.97 -6.30 -0.45
C PRO A 115 -6.92 -7.30 -0.95
N ALA A 116 -5.72 -6.80 -1.22
CA ALA A 116 -4.52 -7.60 -1.43
C ALA A 116 -3.37 -7.01 -0.61
N VAL A 117 -2.53 -7.87 -0.05
CA VAL A 117 -1.35 -7.46 0.74
C VAL A 117 -0.10 -7.94 0.04
N VAL A 118 0.82 -7.02 -0.20
CA VAL A 118 2.12 -7.30 -0.82
C VAL A 118 3.17 -7.47 0.27
N PHE A 119 3.97 -8.51 0.12
CA PHE A 119 5.20 -8.74 0.87
C PHE A 119 6.34 -8.71 -0.14
N SER A 120 7.25 -7.77 0.01
CA SER A 120 8.40 -7.60 -0.88
C SER A 120 9.69 -7.42 -0.08
N SER A 121 10.80 -7.85 -0.64
CA SER A 121 12.14 -7.56 -0.08
C SER A 121 12.41 -6.04 0.02
N GLU A 122 11.76 -5.24 -0.82
CA GLU A 122 11.84 -3.77 -0.79
C GLU A 122 11.13 -3.14 0.43
N ASP A 123 10.25 -3.88 1.14
CA ASP A 123 9.49 -3.35 2.29
C ASP A 123 10.39 -2.96 3.48
N VAL A 124 11.63 -3.44 3.52
CA VAL A 124 12.64 -2.95 4.47
C VAL A 124 12.86 -1.44 4.33
N ALA A 125 12.62 -0.86 3.16
CA ALA A 125 12.67 0.59 2.95
C ALA A 125 11.63 1.36 3.78
N ILE A 126 10.55 0.72 4.26
CA ILE A 126 9.59 1.34 5.17
C ILE A 126 10.26 1.66 6.51
N LEU A 127 11.17 0.81 6.98
CA LEU A 127 11.91 1.03 8.21
C LEU A 127 13.10 1.99 8.00
N ARG A 128 13.89 1.78 6.93
CA ARG A 128 15.16 2.49 6.67
C ARG A 128 14.98 3.81 5.94
N GLY A 129 13.94 3.93 5.14
CA GLY A 129 13.74 5.02 4.22
C GLY A 129 13.30 6.33 4.88
N ALA A 130 13.13 7.34 4.05
CA ALA A 130 12.65 8.65 4.49
C ALA A 130 11.21 8.59 5.05
N PRO A 131 10.83 9.54 5.92
CA PRO A 131 9.46 9.63 6.46
C PRO A 131 8.34 9.60 5.39
N SER A 132 8.63 10.06 4.18
CA SER A 132 7.68 10.04 3.06
C SER A 132 7.34 8.62 2.57
N VAL A 133 8.26 7.65 2.73
CA VAL A 133 8.02 6.23 2.40
C VAL A 133 7.05 5.65 3.43
N ARG A 134 7.32 5.87 4.72
CA ARG A 134 6.45 5.44 5.82
C ARG A 134 5.05 6.03 5.70
N ARG A 135 4.94 7.36 5.56
CA ARG A 135 3.62 8.00 5.38
C ARG A 135 2.84 7.41 4.22
N ARG A 136 3.50 7.18 3.08
CA ARG A 136 2.84 6.57 1.92
C ARG A 136 2.26 5.20 2.24
N TRP A 137 3.03 4.36 2.90
CA TRP A 137 2.59 3.02 3.28
C TRP A 137 1.35 3.07 4.20
N PHE A 138 1.42 3.88 5.26
CA PHE A 138 0.29 4.04 6.20
C PHE A 138 -0.92 4.70 5.54
N ASP A 139 -0.72 5.71 4.71
CA ASP A 139 -1.82 6.37 3.99
C ASP A 139 -2.51 5.42 3.01
N VAL A 140 -1.77 4.54 2.32
CA VAL A 140 -2.34 3.50 1.46
C VAL A 140 -3.11 2.48 2.30
N THR A 141 -2.53 2.01 3.40
CA THR A 141 -3.15 1.03 4.31
C THR A 141 -4.46 1.57 4.90
N PHE A 142 -4.44 2.78 5.46
CA PHE A 142 -5.64 3.37 6.06
C PHE A 142 -6.69 3.78 5.00
N SER A 143 -6.24 4.23 3.83
CA SER A 143 -7.15 4.47 2.70
C SER A 143 -7.83 3.18 2.23
N ALA A 144 -7.16 2.04 2.29
CA ALA A 144 -7.73 0.76 1.86
C ALA A 144 -8.86 0.25 2.79
N VAL A 145 -8.99 0.77 3.99
CA VAL A 145 -10.04 0.38 4.95
C VAL A 145 -11.02 1.51 5.28
N SER A 146 -10.81 2.72 4.75
CA SER A 146 -11.67 3.88 5.01
C SER A 146 -11.74 4.81 3.80
N ALA A 147 -12.88 4.80 3.12
CA ALA A 147 -13.18 5.73 2.02
C ALA A 147 -13.16 7.20 2.48
N GLU A 148 -13.57 7.46 3.73
CA GLU A 148 -13.52 8.79 4.32
C GLU A 148 -12.07 9.26 4.52
N TYR A 149 -11.19 8.38 5.02
CA TYR A 149 -9.76 8.67 5.14
C TYR A 149 -9.16 9.07 3.78
N LEU A 150 -9.45 8.29 2.73
CA LEU A 150 -8.99 8.62 1.37
C LEU A 150 -9.50 9.98 0.90
N THR A 151 -10.78 10.28 1.15
CA THR A 151 -11.40 11.56 0.76
C THR A 151 -10.72 12.74 1.46
N GLN A 152 -10.54 12.65 2.77
CA GLN A 152 -9.89 13.71 3.55
C GLN A 152 -8.40 13.86 3.21
N LEU A 153 -7.71 12.75 2.94
CA LEU A 153 -6.33 12.77 2.46
C LEU A 153 -6.21 13.53 1.12
N GLN A 154 -7.10 13.26 0.18
CA GLN A 154 -7.11 13.97 -1.10
C GLN A 154 -7.46 15.46 -0.95
N ARG A 155 -8.43 15.79 -0.09
CA ARG A 155 -8.80 17.20 0.22
C ARG A 155 -7.59 17.94 0.81
N PHE A 156 -6.92 17.34 1.78
CA PHE A 156 -5.75 17.92 2.42
C PHE A 156 -4.64 18.21 1.41
N TYR A 157 -4.25 17.21 0.60
CA TYR A 157 -3.14 17.38 -0.35
C TYR A 157 -3.44 18.38 -1.47
N ARG A 158 -4.68 18.46 -1.96
CA ARG A 158 -5.08 19.50 -2.93
C ARG A 158 -5.00 20.90 -2.34
N ALA A 159 -5.51 21.09 -1.12
CA ALA A 159 -5.44 22.38 -0.44
C ALA A 159 -3.98 22.77 -0.11
N LEU A 160 -3.17 21.81 0.34
CA LEU A 160 -1.73 21.98 0.58
C LEU A 160 -0.98 22.44 -0.68
N GLU A 161 -1.23 21.79 -1.82
CA GLU A 161 -0.61 22.17 -3.09
C GLU A 161 -0.99 23.60 -3.49
N SER A 162 -2.27 23.95 -3.37
CA SER A 162 -2.76 25.29 -3.68
C SER A 162 -2.20 26.33 -2.73
N ARG A 163 -2.16 26.05 -1.42
CA ARG A 163 -1.52 26.92 -0.43
C ARG A 163 -0.04 27.13 -0.72
N ASN A 164 0.69 26.06 -1.04
CA ASN A 164 2.11 26.14 -1.36
C ASN A 164 2.39 26.94 -2.67
N LYS A 165 1.47 26.92 -3.65
CA LYS A 165 1.56 27.81 -4.82
C LYS A 165 1.41 29.27 -4.44
N LEU A 166 0.51 29.62 -3.52
CA LEU A 166 0.38 30.99 -3.01
C LEU A 166 1.61 31.45 -2.22
N LEU A 167 2.18 30.57 -1.39
CA LEU A 167 3.41 30.86 -0.63
C LEU A 167 4.62 31.16 -1.53
N LYS A 168 4.67 30.61 -2.75
CA LYS A 168 5.74 30.86 -3.72
C LYS A 168 5.57 32.16 -4.50
N ASN A 169 4.33 32.60 -4.73
CA ASN A 169 4.04 33.67 -5.66
C ASN A 169 3.93 35.06 -5.01
N GLU A 170 4.22 35.19 -3.71
CA GLU A 170 4.15 36.44 -2.93
C GLU A 170 2.88 37.32 -3.16
N ALA A 171 2.06 36.94 -4.13
CA ALA A 171 0.82 37.64 -4.47
C ALA A 171 -0.22 37.31 -3.41
N SER A 172 -0.37 38.24 -2.50
CA SER A 172 -1.22 38.20 -1.32
C SER A 172 -2.73 38.17 -1.70
N ALA A 173 -3.21 36.99 -2.03
CA ALA A 173 -4.65 36.73 -1.98
C ALA A 173 -4.99 36.20 -0.58
N ALA A 174 -4.96 37.05 0.43
CA ALA A 174 -5.19 36.67 1.84
C ALA A 174 -6.49 35.87 2.04
N GLY A 175 -7.55 36.19 1.29
CA GLY A 175 -8.80 35.44 1.31
C GLY A 175 -8.67 34.01 0.74
N GLN A 176 -7.87 33.81 -0.31
CA GLN A 176 -7.63 32.48 -0.86
C GLN A 176 -6.78 31.61 0.08
N MET A 177 -5.77 32.22 0.72
CA MET A 177 -4.97 31.54 1.73
C MET A 177 -5.84 30.99 2.86
N LEU A 178 -6.71 31.82 3.41
CA LEU A 178 -7.63 31.45 4.48
C LEU A 178 -8.55 30.31 4.08
N ALA A 179 -9.08 30.31 2.84
CA ALA A 179 -9.94 29.25 2.35
C ALA A 179 -9.21 27.89 2.28
N PHE A 180 -7.97 27.86 1.80
CA PHE A 180 -7.18 26.62 1.79
C PHE A 180 -6.79 26.17 3.19
N GLU A 181 -6.45 27.08 4.08
CA GLU A 181 -6.12 26.77 5.48
C GLU A 181 -7.31 26.16 6.22
N LYS A 182 -8.53 26.66 5.98
CA LYS A 182 -9.74 26.06 6.55
C LYS A 182 -9.95 24.62 6.07
N ILE A 183 -9.78 24.34 4.78
CA ILE A 183 -9.85 22.96 4.24
C ILE A 183 -8.75 22.10 4.87
N MET A 184 -7.53 22.64 5.02
CA MET A 184 -6.41 21.92 5.63
C MET A 184 -6.63 21.68 7.13
N ALA A 185 -7.28 22.61 7.84
CA ALA A 185 -7.60 22.46 9.25
C ALA A 185 -8.61 21.33 9.47
N GLU A 186 -9.72 21.33 8.72
CA GLU A 186 -10.76 20.30 8.78
C GLU A 186 -10.19 18.91 8.44
N SER A 187 -9.53 18.82 7.28
CA SER A 187 -8.99 17.53 6.82
C SER A 187 -7.75 17.09 7.61
N GLY A 188 -6.94 18.02 8.09
CA GLY A 188 -5.74 17.73 8.89
C GLY A 188 -6.07 17.17 10.27
N GLU A 189 -7.04 17.78 10.93
CA GLU A 189 -7.57 17.29 12.21
C GLU A 189 -8.13 15.87 12.07
N PHE A 190 -8.97 15.64 11.06
CA PHE A 190 -9.51 14.31 10.78
C PHE A 190 -8.39 13.29 10.55
N LEU A 191 -7.38 13.60 9.72
CA LEU A 191 -6.29 12.69 9.39
C LEU A 191 -5.47 12.30 10.61
N VAL A 192 -5.12 13.25 11.48
CA VAL A 192 -4.34 12.97 12.69
C VAL A 192 -5.14 12.08 13.64
N ARG A 193 -6.40 12.40 13.91
CA ARG A 193 -7.25 11.56 14.76
C ARG A 193 -7.49 10.16 14.17
N ALA A 194 -7.70 10.08 12.86
CA ALA A 194 -7.86 8.79 12.20
C ALA A 194 -6.58 7.95 12.30
N ARG A 195 -5.40 8.55 12.09
CA ARG A 195 -4.11 7.87 12.27
C ARG A 195 -3.89 7.41 13.69
N GLU A 196 -4.18 8.24 14.69
CA GLU A 196 -4.08 7.85 16.11
C GLU A 196 -4.96 6.66 16.43
N ARG A 197 -6.22 6.67 15.98
CA ARG A 197 -7.17 5.57 16.19
C ARG A 197 -6.73 4.27 15.50
N GLU A 198 -6.38 4.33 14.23
CA GLU A 198 -5.99 3.14 13.47
C GLU A 198 -4.64 2.57 13.94
N MET A 199 -3.74 3.43 14.40
CA MET A 199 -2.44 3.01 14.92
C MET A 199 -2.54 2.18 16.20
N GLN A 200 -3.54 2.39 17.06
CA GLN A 200 -3.70 1.59 18.28
C GLN A 200 -3.80 0.10 17.95
N GLY A 201 -4.78 -0.29 17.12
CA GLY A 201 -4.96 -1.68 16.75
C GLY A 201 -3.83 -2.24 15.86
N LEU A 202 -3.29 -1.41 14.95
CA LEU A 202 -2.21 -1.84 14.06
C LEU A 202 -0.90 -2.06 14.84
N ALA A 203 -0.57 -1.22 15.81
CA ALA A 203 0.63 -1.36 16.63
C ALA A 203 0.60 -2.62 17.51
N GLU A 204 -0.57 -2.95 18.07
CA GLU A 204 -0.75 -4.20 18.84
C GLU A 204 -0.54 -5.42 17.94
N LYS A 205 -1.19 -5.47 16.77
CA LYS A 205 -1.02 -6.54 15.79
C LYS A 205 0.43 -6.64 15.31
N PHE A 206 1.08 -5.51 15.02
CA PHE A 206 2.48 -5.48 14.63
C PHE A 206 3.38 -6.07 15.72
N ALA A 207 3.17 -5.68 16.97
CA ALA A 207 3.97 -6.18 18.09
C ALA A 207 3.77 -7.70 18.30
N GLU A 208 2.56 -8.19 18.12
CA GLU A 208 2.25 -9.62 18.17
C GLU A 208 2.95 -10.39 17.05
N MET A 209 2.76 -9.97 15.79
CA MET A 209 3.37 -10.62 14.62
C MET A 209 4.90 -10.57 14.68
N ALA A 210 5.47 -9.45 15.12
CA ALA A 210 6.92 -9.33 15.23
C ALA A 210 7.50 -10.28 16.28
N ARG A 211 6.82 -10.51 17.41
CA ARG A 211 7.23 -11.54 18.39
C ARG A 211 7.15 -12.95 17.81
N ARG A 212 6.12 -13.25 17.02
CA ARG A 212 5.97 -14.55 16.36
C ARG A 212 7.07 -14.81 15.31
N ILE A 213 7.50 -13.76 14.59
CA ILE A 213 8.55 -13.87 13.55
C ILE A 213 9.96 -13.84 14.15
N LEU A 214 10.22 -12.97 15.14
CA LEU A 214 11.57 -12.74 15.70
C LEU A 214 11.87 -13.52 16.97
N GLY A 215 10.84 -14.08 17.61
CA GLY A 215 10.91 -14.75 18.90
C GLY A 215 10.36 -13.89 20.05
N ASN A 216 9.89 -14.56 21.08
CA ASN A 216 9.15 -13.94 22.20
C ASN A 216 9.96 -12.95 23.04
N SER A 217 11.30 -12.98 22.97
CA SER A 217 12.17 -12.03 23.68
C SER A 217 12.25 -10.65 23.00
N ALA A 218 11.76 -10.51 21.77
CA ALA A 218 11.72 -9.25 21.07
C ALA A 218 10.66 -8.31 21.67
N ALA A 219 11.03 -7.05 21.89
CA ALA A 219 10.11 -5.98 22.29
C ALA A 219 9.95 -4.95 21.14
N PRO A 220 9.13 -5.29 20.11
CA PRO A 220 8.88 -4.39 18.99
C PRO A 220 7.83 -3.35 19.36
N GLU A 221 8.04 -2.12 18.87
CA GLU A 221 7.10 -1.02 19.04
C GLU A 221 6.90 -0.31 17.69
N LEU A 222 5.67 0.13 17.44
CA LEU A 222 5.29 0.97 16.33
C LEU A 222 4.57 2.20 16.86
N LEU A 223 5.12 3.38 16.59
CA LEU A 223 4.69 4.63 17.18
C LEU A 223 4.34 5.65 16.09
N TYR A 224 3.23 6.36 16.25
CA TYR A 224 2.87 7.50 15.41
C TYR A 224 3.35 8.80 16.05
N ALA A 225 3.99 9.64 15.24
CA ALA A 225 4.53 10.94 15.63
C ALA A 225 3.91 12.06 14.79
N PRO A 226 2.77 12.63 15.19
CA PRO A 226 2.19 13.77 14.51
C PRO A 226 3.09 15.00 14.61
N SER A 227 3.26 15.72 13.50
CA SER A 227 4.05 16.96 13.45
C SER A 227 3.32 18.15 14.08
N VAL A 228 2.00 18.04 14.22
CA VAL A 228 1.11 19.01 14.87
C VAL A 228 0.17 18.26 15.79
N ARG A 229 0.06 18.76 17.01
CA ARG A 229 -0.98 18.38 17.97
C ARG A 229 -1.87 19.59 18.22
N ALA A 230 -3.08 19.56 17.71
CA ALA A 230 -4.09 20.60 17.89
C ALA A 230 -5.44 19.92 18.13
N ASP A 231 -6.19 20.41 19.11
CA ASP A 231 -7.47 19.82 19.49
C ASP A 231 -8.63 20.59 18.85
N GLY A 232 -9.23 19.96 17.85
CA GLY A 232 -10.35 20.50 17.09
C GLY A 232 -9.96 21.48 15.98
N VAL A 233 -10.88 21.66 15.03
CA VAL A 233 -10.70 22.49 13.83
C VAL A 233 -10.26 23.93 14.16
N PRO A 234 -10.84 24.63 15.18
CA PRO A 234 -10.41 26.01 15.50
C PRO A 234 -8.94 26.09 15.92
N ALA A 235 -8.42 25.09 16.64
CA ALA A 235 -7.01 25.06 17.03
C ALA A 235 -6.08 24.82 15.83
N TRP A 236 -6.54 24.03 14.84
CA TRP A 236 -5.83 23.84 13.58
C TRP A 236 -5.82 25.09 12.71
N GLU A 237 -6.95 25.82 12.61
CA GLU A 237 -7.03 27.12 11.90
C GLU A 237 -6.04 28.11 12.52
N ALA A 238 -6.08 28.28 13.84
CA ALA A 238 -5.15 29.15 14.56
C ALA A 238 -3.67 28.70 14.39
N PHE A 239 -3.41 27.40 14.28
CA PHE A 239 -2.07 26.89 14.00
C PHE A 239 -1.60 27.33 12.60
N PHE A 240 -2.39 27.15 11.54
CA PHE A 240 -2.00 27.57 10.19
C PHE A 240 -1.83 29.08 10.09
N GLU A 241 -2.67 29.85 10.75
CA GLU A 241 -2.53 31.31 10.82
C GLU A 241 -1.18 31.73 11.43
N ARG A 242 -0.83 31.19 12.59
CA ARG A 242 0.45 31.49 13.27
C ARG A 242 1.66 31.02 12.46
N SER A 243 1.55 29.93 11.70
CA SER A 243 2.66 29.37 10.92
C SER A 243 2.94 30.15 9.63
N ARG A 244 2.02 31.00 9.15
CA ARG A 244 2.11 31.69 7.85
C ARG A 244 3.46 32.38 7.66
N ARG A 245 3.94 33.13 8.66
CA ARG A 245 5.21 33.88 8.57
C ARG A 245 6.39 32.94 8.28
N THR A 246 6.47 31.83 8.97
CA THR A 246 7.52 30.81 8.76
C THR A 246 7.35 30.13 7.40
N ASP A 247 6.12 29.77 7.05
CA ASP A 247 5.83 29.08 5.79
C ASP A 247 6.12 29.97 4.57
N PHE A 248 5.92 31.31 4.67
CA PHE A 248 6.35 32.27 3.64
C PHE A 248 7.86 32.31 3.47
N ILE A 249 8.63 32.32 4.56
CA ILE A 249 10.12 32.31 4.50
C ILE A 249 10.63 31.06 3.76
N PHE A 250 10.00 29.89 4.00
CA PHE A 250 10.39 28.63 3.37
C PHE A 250 9.65 28.33 2.06
N HIS A 251 8.77 29.20 1.60
CA HIS A 251 7.91 29.02 0.43
C HIS A 251 7.15 27.68 0.42
N ALA A 252 6.87 27.11 1.58
CA ALA A 252 6.21 25.82 1.75
C ALA A 252 5.65 25.66 3.16
N THR A 253 4.55 24.93 3.30
CA THR A 253 3.97 24.53 4.58
C THR A 253 4.92 23.58 5.31
N GLN A 254 5.38 23.99 6.50
CA GLN A 254 6.42 23.27 7.24
C GLN A 254 5.88 22.18 8.15
N LYS A 255 4.64 22.26 8.63
CA LYS A 255 4.03 21.31 9.56
C LYS A 255 2.62 20.93 9.13
N GLY A 256 2.15 19.76 9.54
CA GLY A 256 0.85 19.20 9.25
C GLY A 256 0.95 17.71 8.88
N PRO A 257 -0.14 17.01 8.58
CA PRO A 257 -0.16 15.56 8.31
C PRO A 257 0.83 15.07 7.25
N HIS A 258 1.20 15.92 6.30
CA HIS A 258 2.23 15.64 5.28
C HIS A 258 3.67 15.64 5.82
N ARG A 259 3.88 15.98 7.09
CA ARG A 259 5.17 15.99 7.79
C ARG A 259 5.21 15.04 8.98
N ASP A 260 4.14 14.32 9.25
CA ASP A 260 4.10 13.31 10.31
C ASP A 260 5.09 12.18 10.04
N ASP A 261 5.41 11.42 11.08
CA ASP A 261 6.25 10.24 10.95
C ASP A 261 5.72 9.04 11.75
N PHE A 262 6.27 7.88 11.45
CA PHE A 262 6.00 6.61 12.10
C PHE A 262 7.32 5.96 12.47
N HIS A 263 7.49 5.58 13.73
CA HIS A 263 8.75 5.08 14.24
C HIS A 263 8.64 3.60 14.61
N PHE A 264 9.60 2.83 14.15
CA PHE A 264 9.78 1.44 14.50
C PHE A 264 10.90 1.30 15.52
N ARG A 265 10.62 0.68 16.65
CA ARG A 265 11.61 0.37 17.67
C ARG A 265 11.68 -1.12 17.93
N LEU A 266 12.85 -1.58 18.30
CA LEU A 266 13.10 -2.93 18.78
C LEU A 266 13.93 -2.83 20.05
N ASN A 267 13.43 -3.40 21.15
CA ASN A 267 14.07 -3.33 22.46
C ASN A 267 14.43 -1.91 22.90
N GLY A 268 13.49 -0.98 22.68
CA GLY A 268 13.61 0.45 23.03
C GLY A 268 14.49 1.28 22.10
N LYS A 269 15.18 0.68 21.11
CA LYS A 269 16.05 1.39 20.15
C LYS A 269 15.39 1.53 18.78
N ASN A 270 15.78 2.55 18.02
CA ASN A 270 15.32 2.73 16.64
C ASN A 270 15.72 1.52 15.79
N ALA A 271 14.75 0.86 15.19
CA ALA A 271 14.98 -0.35 14.42
C ALA A 271 15.82 -0.11 13.14
N ALA A 272 15.70 1.07 12.52
CA ALA A 272 16.49 1.41 11.33
C ALA A 272 18.00 1.42 11.60
N ASP A 273 18.41 1.87 12.79
CA ASP A 273 19.82 2.10 13.13
C ASP A 273 20.44 0.91 13.89
N PHE A 274 19.66 0.20 14.70
CA PHE A 274 20.17 -0.75 15.68
C PHE A 274 19.73 -2.20 15.46
N ALA A 275 18.70 -2.47 14.66
CA ALA A 275 18.31 -3.84 14.36
C ALA A 275 19.20 -4.44 13.26
N SER A 276 19.56 -5.71 13.39
CA SER A 276 20.26 -6.43 12.33
C SER A 276 19.40 -6.52 11.06
N GLU A 277 20.01 -6.77 9.90
CA GLU A 277 19.29 -6.89 8.64
C GLU A 277 18.18 -7.93 8.70
N GLY A 278 18.46 -9.11 9.26
CA GLY A 278 17.46 -10.15 9.48
C GLY A 278 16.32 -9.73 10.41
N GLN A 279 16.60 -8.91 11.45
CA GLN A 279 15.56 -8.35 12.31
C GLN A 279 14.71 -7.31 11.58
N GLN A 280 15.32 -6.45 10.78
CA GLN A 280 14.57 -5.47 9.98
C GLN A 280 13.66 -6.14 8.94
N ARG A 281 14.13 -7.19 8.27
CA ARG A 281 13.30 -8.02 7.39
C ARG A 281 12.14 -8.68 8.16
N GLY A 282 12.41 -9.22 9.34
CA GLY A 282 11.37 -9.78 10.21
C GLY A 282 10.33 -8.75 10.64
N LEU A 283 10.74 -7.50 10.95
CA LEU A 283 9.83 -6.41 11.28
C LEU A 283 9.01 -5.95 10.07
N SER A 284 9.58 -5.92 8.85
CA SER A 284 8.80 -5.59 7.64
C SER A 284 7.76 -6.65 7.33
N LEU A 285 8.08 -7.94 7.50
CA LEU A 285 7.10 -9.02 7.39
C LEU A 285 5.99 -8.90 8.44
N ALA A 286 6.36 -8.63 9.68
CA ALA A 286 5.39 -8.44 10.77
C ALA A 286 4.44 -7.28 10.49
N LEU A 287 4.93 -6.21 9.85
CA LEU A 287 4.11 -5.08 9.43
C LEU A 287 3.10 -5.49 8.35
N GLY A 288 3.52 -6.25 7.34
CA GLY A 288 2.61 -6.79 6.32
C GLY A 288 1.58 -7.77 6.90
N LEU A 289 1.98 -8.64 7.85
CA LEU A 289 1.05 -9.53 8.56
C LEU A 289 0.04 -8.75 9.42
N ALA A 290 0.48 -7.68 10.07
CA ALA A 290 -0.42 -6.79 10.81
C ALA A 290 -1.41 -6.07 9.88
N GLN A 291 -0.97 -5.67 8.68
CA GLN A 291 -1.85 -5.12 7.63
C GLN A 291 -2.86 -6.16 7.15
N LEU A 292 -2.43 -7.39 6.94
CA LEU A 292 -3.30 -8.52 6.57
C LEU A 292 -4.42 -8.72 7.59
N ALA A 293 -4.05 -8.75 8.89
CA ALA A 293 -4.99 -8.88 9.98
C ALA A 293 -5.96 -7.67 10.07
N LEU A 294 -5.45 -6.44 9.87
CA LEU A 294 -6.26 -5.23 9.81
C LEU A 294 -7.29 -5.28 8.68
N PHE A 295 -6.87 -5.69 7.48
CA PHE A 295 -7.77 -5.79 6.33
C PHE A 295 -8.88 -6.81 6.59
N ARG A 296 -8.55 -8.02 7.06
CA ARG A 296 -9.56 -9.04 7.42
C ARG A 296 -10.56 -8.53 8.44
N GLU A 297 -10.07 -7.84 9.47
CA GLU A 297 -10.94 -7.30 10.52
C GLU A 297 -11.88 -6.21 10.02
N ARG A 298 -11.36 -5.28 9.21
CA ARG A 298 -12.11 -4.09 8.76
C ARG A 298 -13.03 -4.36 7.59
N THR A 299 -12.58 -5.14 6.61
CA THR A 299 -13.36 -5.41 5.39
C THR A 299 -14.25 -6.64 5.49
N LYS A 300 -13.93 -7.58 6.40
CA LYS A 300 -14.54 -8.93 6.48
C LYS A 300 -14.33 -9.77 5.22
N ILE A 301 -13.33 -9.42 4.42
CA ILE A 301 -12.97 -10.09 3.17
C ILE A 301 -11.57 -10.69 3.38
N ALA A 302 -11.36 -11.92 2.93
CA ALA A 302 -10.05 -12.56 2.94
C ALA A 302 -9.13 -11.91 1.88
N PRO A 303 -8.04 -11.23 2.27
CA PRO A 303 -7.14 -10.61 1.30
C PRO A 303 -6.37 -11.63 0.47
N ILE A 304 -6.00 -11.26 -0.76
CA ILE A 304 -5.01 -12.00 -1.53
C ILE A 304 -3.60 -11.65 -1.03
N VAL A 305 -2.78 -12.66 -0.80
CA VAL A 305 -1.38 -12.49 -0.38
C VAL A 305 -0.47 -12.53 -1.60
N LEU A 306 0.33 -11.49 -1.78
CA LEU A 306 1.30 -11.36 -2.87
C LEU A 306 2.71 -11.37 -2.27
N ALA A 307 3.54 -12.38 -2.58
CA ALA A 307 4.88 -12.55 -2.02
C ALA A 307 5.94 -12.42 -3.12
N ASP A 308 6.57 -11.25 -3.23
CA ASP A 308 7.55 -10.92 -4.28
C ASP A 308 8.97 -11.17 -3.81
N ASP A 309 9.54 -12.30 -4.21
CA ASP A 309 10.89 -12.79 -3.92
C ASP A 309 11.26 -12.83 -2.39
N VAL A 310 10.31 -12.53 -1.51
CA VAL A 310 10.55 -12.40 -0.07
C VAL A 310 10.93 -13.72 0.60
N LEU A 311 10.46 -14.82 0.05
CA LEU A 311 10.63 -16.15 0.66
C LEU A 311 12.05 -16.69 0.56
N SER A 312 12.78 -16.33 -0.50
CA SER A 312 14.18 -16.74 -0.73
C SER A 312 15.15 -16.07 0.24
N GLU A 313 14.76 -14.93 0.81
CA GLU A 313 15.58 -14.11 1.69
C GLU A 313 15.40 -14.42 3.19
N LEU A 314 14.48 -15.34 3.51
CA LEU A 314 14.18 -15.74 4.88
C LEU A 314 14.95 -17.00 5.26
N ASP A 315 15.46 -17.02 6.49
CA ASP A 315 15.89 -18.28 7.10
C ASP A 315 14.70 -19.24 7.26
N PRO A 316 14.96 -20.55 7.38
CA PRO A 316 13.90 -21.57 7.43
C PRO A 316 12.86 -21.34 8.53
N ILE A 317 13.30 -20.88 9.72
CA ILE A 317 12.41 -20.69 10.87
C ILE A 317 11.45 -19.52 10.62
N ARG A 318 11.95 -18.38 10.14
CA ARG A 318 11.11 -17.22 9.82
C ARG A 318 10.17 -17.49 8.67
N ARG A 319 10.60 -18.25 7.68
CA ARG A 319 9.76 -18.67 6.56
C ARG A 319 8.62 -19.57 7.02
N GLU A 320 8.89 -20.54 7.91
CA GLU A 320 7.86 -21.38 8.51
C GLU A 320 6.87 -20.55 9.35
N ASN A 321 7.37 -19.65 10.18
CA ASN A 321 6.54 -18.75 10.98
C ASN A 321 5.66 -17.87 10.09
N PHE A 322 6.21 -17.32 9.00
CA PHE A 322 5.44 -16.52 8.04
C PHE A 322 4.28 -17.34 7.45
N TRP A 323 4.52 -18.57 6.98
CA TRP A 323 3.47 -19.41 6.42
C TRP A 323 2.41 -19.78 7.45
N ARG A 324 2.79 -20.02 8.68
CA ARG A 324 1.85 -20.29 9.78
C ARG A 324 0.90 -19.09 10.03
N GLU A 325 1.42 -17.87 9.95
CA GLU A 325 0.61 -16.66 10.16
C GLU A 325 -0.27 -16.33 8.94
N VAL A 326 0.16 -16.63 7.73
CA VAL A 326 -0.66 -16.49 6.51
C VAL A 326 -1.81 -17.49 6.52
N GLY A 327 -1.58 -18.72 6.96
CA GLY A 327 -2.56 -19.81 6.94
C GLY A 327 -2.78 -20.43 5.55
N ASP A 328 -3.60 -21.48 5.49
CA ASP A 328 -3.86 -22.21 4.24
C ASP A 328 -5.14 -21.76 3.54
N GLU A 329 -5.99 -21.00 4.21
CA GLU A 329 -7.26 -20.50 3.66
C GLU A 329 -7.09 -19.30 2.73
N LEU A 330 -5.99 -18.57 2.83
CA LEU A 330 -5.75 -17.40 1.98
C LEU A 330 -5.15 -17.81 0.63
N GLN A 331 -5.57 -17.10 -0.41
CA GLN A 331 -4.92 -17.25 -1.70
C GLN A 331 -3.58 -16.52 -1.69
N VAL A 332 -2.53 -17.25 -2.08
CA VAL A 332 -1.16 -16.75 -2.18
C VAL A 332 -0.67 -16.84 -3.62
N ILE A 333 -0.14 -15.73 -4.12
CA ILE A 333 0.61 -15.68 -5.38
C ILE A 333 2.03 -15.24 -5.03
N ALA A 334 2.99 -16.15 -5.22
CA ALA A 334 4.39 -15.93 -4.86
C ALA A 334 5.29 -15.96 -6.09
N THR A 335 6.44 -15.30 -5.99
CA THR A 335 7.49 -15.33 -7.02
C THR A 335 8.80 -15.84 -6.44
N GLY A 336 9.64 -16.38 -7.30
CA GLY A 336 10.99 -16.75 -6.91
C GLY A 336 11.84 -17.22 -8.09
N THR A 337 13.16 -17.28 -7.84
CA THR A 337 14.17 -17.85 -8.76
C THR A 337 14.50 -19.31 -8.43
N GLN A 338 13.96 -19.83 -7.33
CA GLN A 338 14.02 -21.22 -6.93
C GLN A 338 12.61 -21.71 -6.66
N LEU A 339 12.33 -22.98 -6.90
CA LEU A 339 11.04 -23.57 -6.60
C LEU A 339 10.76 -23.52 -5.10
N PRO A 340 9.48 -23.37 -4.71
CA PRO A 340 9.11 -23.38 -3.29
C PRO A 340 9.34 -24.77 -2.69
N PRO A 341 9.48 -24.89 -1.37
CA PRO A 341 9.38 -26.17 -0.68
C PRO A 341 8.03 -26.81 -1.00
N ASN A 342 8.03 -28.14 -1.23
CA ASN A 342 6.83 -28.90 -1.59
C ASN A 342 6.13 -28.36 -2.86
N PRO A 343 6.82 -28.38 -4.03
CA PRO A 343 6.30 -27.78 -5.27
C PRO A 343 4.94 -28.35 -5.69
N GLU A 344 4.63 -29.58 -5.29
CA GLU A 344 3.36 -30.27 -5.57
C GLU A 344 2.12 -29.60 -4.94
N GLN A 345 2.33 -28.71 -3.95
CA GLN A 345 1.27 -27.92 -3.31
C GLN A 345 0.97 -26.61 -4.07
N TRP A 346 1.72 -26.35 -5.15
CA TRP A 346 1.66 -25.10 -5.88
C TRP A 346 1.28 -25.30 -7.34
N THR A 347 0.41 -24.46 -7.86
CA THR A 347 0.30 -24.26 -9.30
C THR A 347 1.48 -23.42 -9.76
N ILE A 348 2.37 -23.98 -10.58
CA ILE A 348 3.61 -23.32 -10.98
C ILE A 348 3.48 -22.80 -12.40
N PHE A 349 3.80 -21.54 -12.62
CA PHE A 349 3.97 -20.94 -13.93
C PHE A 349 5.43 -20.59 -14.17
N ASN A 350 5.98 -21.07 -15.28
CA ASN A 350 7.30 -20.65 -15.76
C ASN A 350 7.19 -19.30 -16.45
N VAL A 351 8.05 -18.36 -16.08
CA VAL A 351 8.01 -16.98 -16.56
C VAL A 351 9.27 -16.68 -17.35
N VAL A 352 9.12 -16.40 -18.65
CA VAL A 352 10.21 -16.07 -19.58
C VAL A 352 9.78 -14.87 -20.43
N ASN A 353 10.51 -13.77 -20.35
CA ASN A 353 10.29 -12.55 -21.15
C ASN A 353 8.84 -12.05 -21.18
N GLY A 354 8.15 -12.06 -20.01
CA GLY A 354 6.77 -11.63 -19.89
C GLY A 354 5.73 -12.63 -20.46
N THR A 355 6.16 -13.86 -20.77
CA THR A 355 5.29 -14.98 -21.13
C THR A 355 5.20 -15.95 -19.97
N TYR A 356 4.02 -16.51 -19.74
CA TYR A 356 3.71 -17.39 -18.61
C TYR A 356 3.19 -18.71 -19.14
N SER A 357 3.83 -19.82 -18.80
CA SER A 357 3.44 -21.18 -19.17
C SER A 357 3.40 -22.07 -17.93
N GLN A 358 2.40 -22.93 -17.84
CA GLN A 358 2.24 -23.92 -16.76
C GLN A 358 3.07 -25.16 -17.04
#